data_44b5feb4e70e10c07f3ec47e21b78c68
#
_entry.id   44b5feb4e70e10c07f3ec47e21b78c68
#
_cell.length_a   1.000
_cell.length_b   1.000
_cell.length_c   1.000
_cell.angle_alpha   90.00
_cell.angle_beta   90.00
_cell.angle_gamma   90.00
#
_symmetry.space_group_name_H-M   'P 1'
#
loop_
_entity.id
_entity.type
_entity.pdbx_description
1 polymer ?
#
loop_
_entity_poly.entity_id
_entity_poly.type
_entity_poly.pdbx_seq_one_letter_code
_entity_poly.pdbx_strand_id
1 'polypeptide(L)'
;MRKTKSRERIRILSLVVVLLLLPTMMFAIPESGKKVTLNLESVTVKDFFDALRQQTGLSFVYNTEQTKSLKPITIHVKDETVDNVLRTVLNGTGLTYSMERDIVTISKVEQQGDKRSATGIVSDEEGSPLPGVNVVISDLQRFAITDNNGKYNIEIPTNTACTITFSYIGMSTQQVMINSGRNDVRKNITLKSDTKLDEVIVTGIYTRKAESFTGAATTISSKDLMRVGNQNVFQSLKNLDPTIYIADNFDMGSNPNSVPDMSMRGTSSFPTTESSSLRSNYQNQPNQPLFILDGFETTAETIMDMDMNRIESITILKDASAKALYGSKAANGVIVIETKRLTGNQQRITYNGSISLEMPDLTSYDLCNAFEKLEAERLDGVYTSSSANTQIQLDQLYNGRRKLALEGLDTYWLSKPLHTGIGHKHNLNIELGDSQNLRAILDLTYNQITGVMKGSDRRNISGDINLSYRHNKLLLKNILSIISNKSNESPYGEFSEYSRMNPYWQATDENGNIVQWVEQIGSTSTKVANPMYNSIIGTSFTSSYLQSVSYTHLRAHETSL
;
A
#
# COMPACT_ATOMS: atom_id res chain seq x y z
N MET A 1 36.03 20.47 3.83
CA MET A 1 34.66 19.98 3.52
C MET A 1 34.41 18.47 3.71
N ARG A 2 35.39 17.63 4.05
CA ARG A 2 35.16 16.16 4.27
C ARG A 2 34.82 15.75 5.71
N LYS A 3 34.99 16.60 6.71
CA LYS A 3 34.74 16.25 8.14
C LYS A 3 33.31 16.50 8.64
N THR A 4 32.50 17.26 7.94
CA THR A 4 31.11 17.53 8.33
C THR A 4 30.14 16.43 7.95
N LYS A 5 30.32 15.75 6.81
CA LYS A 5 29.45 14.64 6.37
C LYS A 5 29.55 13.38 7.23
N SER A 6 30.68 13.17 7.93
CA SER A 6 30.84 12.01 8.84
C SER A 6 30.06 12.18 10.14
N ARG A 7 29.95 13.40 10.66
CA ARG A 7 29.24 13.69 11.92
C ARG A 7 27.71 13.61 11.77
N GLU A 8 27.16 13.94 10.62
CA GLU A 8 25.73 13.77 10.36
C GLU A 8 25.32 12.30 10.21
N ARG A 9 26.16 11.49 9.56
CA ARG A 9 25.90 10.03 9.44
C ARG A 9 25.93 9.32 10.79
N ILE A 10 26.81 9.74 11.70
CA ILE A 10 26.89 9.18 13.06
C ILE A 10 25.70 9.63 13.89
N ARG A 11 25.19 10.86 13.72
CA ARG A 11 23.99 11.34 14.42
C ARG A 11 22.72 10.62 13.97
N ILE A 12 22.59 10.32 12.67
CA ILE A 12 21.44 9.55 12.16
C ILE A 12 21.50 8.10 12.66
N LEU A 13 22.68 7.48 12.67
CA LEU A 13 22.85 6.12 13.20
C LEU A 13 22.58 6.05 14.72
N SER A 14 23.00 7.07 15.49
CA SER A 14 22.74 7.13 16.93
C SER A 14 21.26 7.37 17.25
N LEU A 15 20.53 8.12 16.40
CA LEU A 15 19.08 8.34 16.57
C LEU A 15 18.29 7.05 16.32
N VAL A 16 18.70 6.24 15.35
CA VAL A 16 18.09 4.94 15.06
C VAL A 16 18.33 3.94 16.20
N VAL A 17 19.53 3.95 16.80
CA VAL A 17 19.87 3.09 17.94
C VAL A 17 19.12 3.52 19.21
N VAL A 18 18.93 4.82 19.44
CA VAL A 18 18.15 5.33 20.58
C VAL A 18 16.65 5.02 20.44
N LEU A 19 16.12 4.97 19.21
CA LEU A 19 14.71 4.60 18.97
C LEU A 19 14.46 3.09 19.18
N LEU A 20 15.51 2.26 19.07
CA LEU A 20 15.45 0.80 19.32
C LEU A 20 15.61 0.42 20.81
N LEU A 21 16.00 1.38 21.66
CA LEU A 21 16.27 1.16 23.10
C LEU A 21 15.20 1.78 24.00
N LEU A 22 13.96 1.99 23.55
CA LEU A 22 12.86 2.32 24.43
C LEU A 22 12.61 1.13 25.36
N PRO A 23 12.77 1.31 26.68
CA PRO A 23 12.56 0.23 27.62
C PRO A 23 11.10 -0.18 27.62
N THR A 24 10.85 -1.47 27.38
CA THR A 24 9.57 -2.10 27.67
C THR A 24 9.32 -1.96 29.17
N MET A 25 8.53 -0.97 29.55
CA MET A 25 7.97 -0.94 30.90
C MET A 25 6.98 -2.11 30.99
N MET A 26 7.47 -3.20 31.55
CA MET A 26 6.65 -4.28 32.05
C MET A 26 5.87 -3.73 33.26
N PHE A 27 4.61 -3.42 33.04
CA PHE A 27 3.69 -3.26 34.17
C PHE A 27 3.41 -4.64 34.73
N ALA A 28 4.11 -4.97 35.80
CA ALA A 28 3.70 -6.03 36.72
C ALA A 28 2.39 -5.60 37.37
N ILE A 29 1.31 -6.32 37.08
CA ILE A 29 0.03 -6.18 37.81
C ILE A 29 0.22 -6.89 39.15
N PRO A 30 0.09 -6.21 40.27
CA PRO A 30 0.14 -6.90 41.55
C PRO A 30 -1.15 -7.71 41.73
N GLU A 31 -1.01 -9.00 41.81
CA GLU A 31 -2.04 -9.94 42.27
C GLU A 31 -2.18 -9.81 43.78
N SER A 32 -2.87 -8.78 44.24
CA SER A 32 -3.25 -8.68 45.65
C SER A 32 -4.68 -9.17 45.81
N GLY A 33 -4.83 -10.39 46.30
CA GLY A 33 -6.13 -10.92 46.68
C GLY A 33 -6.78 -9.99 47.72
N LYS A 34 -7.89 -9.30 47.33
CA LYS A 34 -8.66 -8.47 48.27
C LYS A 34 -9.13 -9.34 49.43
N LYS A 35 -8.91 -8.91 50.65
CA LYS A 35 -9.27 -9.62 51.86
C LYS A 35 -10.55 -9.06 52.47
N VAL A 36 -11.34 -9.92 53.09
CA VAL A 36 -12.63 -9.58 53.70
C VAL A 36 -12.78 -10.20 55.07
N THR A 37 -13.54 -9.53 55.91
CA THR A 37 -13.98 -10.04 57.23
C THR A 37 -15.50 -10.07 57.22
N LEU A 38 -16.07 -11.27 57.23
CA LEU A 38 -17.51 -11.48 57.20
C LEU A 38 -17.97 -12.28 58.40
N ASN A 39 -19.04 -11.79 59.01
CA ASN A 39 -19.73 -12.50 60.09
C ASN A 39 -21.23 -12.48 59.77
N LEU A 40 -21.67 -13.47 58.99
CA LEU A 40 -23.02 -13.52 58.43
C LEU A 40 -23.70 -14.82 58.84
N GLU A 41 -24.90 -14.71 59.41
CA GLU A 41 -25.73 -15.85 59.82
C GLU A 41 -27.03 -15.91 59.04
N SER A 42 -27.23 -17.01 58.32
CA SER A 42 -28.47 -17.31 57.59
C SER A 42 -28.94 -16.20 56.61
N VAL A 43 -28.00 -15.59 55.89
CA VAL A 43 -28.29 -14.49 54.94
C VAL A 43 -28.63 -15.00 53.54
N THR A 44 -29.33 -14.19 52.77
CA THR A 44 -29.59 -14.52 51.37
C THR A 44 -28.33 -14.38 50.52
N VAL A 45 -28.28 -15.08 49.39
CA VAL A 45 -27.16 -14.99 48.42
C VAL A 45 -26.94 -13.54 47.96
N LYS A 46 -28.01 -12.77 47.84
CA LYS A 46 -27.95 -11.36 47.47
C LYS A 46 -27.25 -10.56 48.57
N ASP A 47 -27.68 -10.70 49.81
CA ASP A 47 -27.09 -9.97 50.97
C ASP A 47 -25.61 -10.34 51.16
N PHE A 48 -25.26 -11.60 50.89
CA PHE A 48 -23.87 -12.05 50.92
C PHE A 48 -23.02 -11.35 49.83
N PHE A 49 -23.47 -11.27 48.57
CA PHE A 49 -22.72 -10.57 47.56
C PHE A 49 -22.70 -9.05 47.76
N ASP A 50 -23.74 -8.48 48.32
CA ASP A 50 -23.79 -7.06 48.68
C ASP A 50 -22.78 -6.74 49.80
N ALA A 51 -22.64 -7.61 50.80
CA ALA A 51 -21.62 -7.48 51.83
C ALA A 51 -20.19 -7.58 51.28
N LEU A 52 -19.94 -8.51 50.36
CA LEU A 52 -18.64 -8.61 49.67
C LEU A 52 -18.37 -7.37 48.83
N ARG A 53 -19.36 -6.85 48.11
CA ARG A 53 -19.25 -5.63 47.31
C ARG A 53 -18.88 -4.42 48.17
N GLN A 54 -19.51 -4.26 49.32
CA GLN A 54 -19.24 -3.13 50.19
C GLN A 54 -17.79 -3.12 50.74
N GLN A 55 -17.20 -4.28 51.03
CA GLN A 55 -15.85 -4.36 51.57
C GLN A 55 -14.77 -4.34 50.49
N THR A 56 -15.06 -4.83 49.29
CA THR A 56 -14.02 -5.05 48.24
C THR A 56 -14.13 -4.15 47.06
N GLY A 57 -15.32 -3.53 46.81
CA GLY A 57 -15.62 -2.78 45.59
C GLY A 57 -15.78 -3.65 44.35
N LEU A 58 -15.81 -5.00 44.50
CA LEU A 58 -16.00 -5.92 43.36
C LEU A 58 -17.46 -5.90 42.88
N SER A 59 -17.65 -6.02 41.57
CA SER A 59 -18.98 -6.16 40.97
C SER A 59 -19.31 -7.64 40.79
N PHE A 60 -20.48 -8.08 41.27
CA PHE A 60 -20.95 -9.45 41.12
C PHE A 60 -22.03 -9.55 40.07
N VAL A 61 -21.83 -10.41 39.06
CA VAL A 61 -22.78 -10.71 38.00
C VAL A 61 -23.25 -12.16 38.19
N TYR A 62 -24.55 -12.35 38.40
CA TYR A 62 -25.16 -13.66 38.59
C TYR A 62 -26.60 -13.68 38.10
N ASN A 63 -27.06 -14.87 37.72
CA ASN A 63 -28.45 -15.06 37.34
C ASN A 63 -29.30 -15.32 38.59
N THR A 64 -30.26 -14.42 38.82
CA THR A 64 -31.14 -14.46 40.01
C THR A 64 -31.96 -15.74 40.08
N GLU A 65 -32.39 -16.33 38.97
CA GLU A 65 -33.14 -17.59 38.95
C GLU A 65 -32.28 -18.78 39.41
N GLN A 66 -30.98 -18.78 39.08
CA GLN A 66 -30.05 -19.85 39.49
C GLN A 66 -29.66 -19.76 40.97
N THR A 67 -29.76 -18.60 41.56
CA THR A 67 -29.40 -18.38 42.97
C THR A 67 -30.57 -18.49 43.94
N LYS A 68 -31.84 -18.43 43.46
CA LYS A 68 -33.05 -18.59 44.30
C LYS A 68 -33.15 -19.94 45.02
N SER A 69 -32.61 -20.99 44.47
CA SER A 69 -32.67 -22.34 45.06
C SER A 69 -31.55 -22.64 46.09
N LEU A 70 -30.65 -21.70 46.34
CA LEU A 70 -29.56 -21.88 47.29
C LEU A 70 -30.05 -21.68 48.71
N LYS A 71 -29.51 -22.50 49.62
CA LYS A 71 -29.76 -22.39 51.05
C LYS A 71 -29.18 -21.08 51.59
N PRO A 72 -29.76 -20.51 52.67
CA PRO A 72 -29.19 -19.34 53.35
C PRO A 72 -27.71 -19.59 53.73
N ILE A 73 -26.89 -18.57 53.55
CA ILE A 73 -25.45 -18.64 53.73
C ILE A 73 -25.12 -18.24 55.17
N THR A 74 -24.35 -19.08 55.88
CA THR A 74 -23.72 -18.75 57.16
C THR A 74 -22.22 -18.85 56.99
N ILE A 75 -21.50 -17.75 57.27
CA ILE A 75 -20.05 -17.69 57.09
C ILE A 75 -19.41 -16.75 58.12
N HIS A 76 -18.36 -17.22 58.77
CA HIS A 76 -17.56 -16.47 59.76
C HIS A 76 -16.09 -16.53 59.30
N VAL A 77 -15.57 -15.46 58.70
CA VAL A 77 -14.18 -15.37 58.26
C VAL A 77 -13.57 -14.04 58.68
N LYS A 78 -12.29 -14.06 59.01
CA LYS A 78 -11.53 -12.88 59.39
C LYS A 78 -10.26 -12.80 58.57
N ASP A 79 -10.11 -11.67 57.81
CA ASP A 79 -8.93 -11.37 56.99
C ASP A 79 -8.65 -12.46 55.91
N GLU A 80 -9.72 -13.02 55.33
CA GLU A 80 -9.66 -14.08 54.31
C GLU A 80 -9.77 -13.51 52.91
N THR A 81 -9.17 -14.16 51.88
CA THR A 81 -9.24 -13.72 50.50
C THR A 81 -10.63 -13.97 49.91
N VAL A 82 -11.08 -13.08 49.01
CA VAL A 82 -12.36 -13.22 48.34
C VAL A 82 -12.46 -14.54 47.57
N ASP A 83 -11.34 -15.02 46.98
CA ASP A 83 -11.26 -16.30 46.27
C ASP A 83 -11.62 -17.47 47.22
N ASN A 84 -11.01 -17.55 48.40
CA ASN A 84 -11.28 -18.59 49.36
C ASN A 84 -12.71 -18.53 49.91
N VAL A 85 -13.24 -17.32 50.16
CA VAL A 85 -14.60 -17.11 50.60
C VAL A 85 -15.62 -17.61 49.58
N LEU A 86 -15.44 -17.22 48.29
CA LEU A 86 -16.30 -17.68 47.19
C LEU A 86 -16.21 -19.18 46.99
N ARG A 87 -15.00 -19.74 47.05
CA ARG A 87 -14.78 -21.20 46.94
C ARG A 87 -15.50 -21.98 48.03
N THR A 88 -15.45 -21.47 49.25
CA THR A 88 -16.12 -22.10 50.40
C THR A 88 -17.64 -22.03 50.29
N VAL A 89 -18.19 -20.88 49.92
CA VAL A 89 -19.65 -20.68 49.86
C VAL A 89 -20.27 -21.37 48.65
N LEU A 90 -19.58 -21.43 47.52
CA LEU A 90 -20.08 -22.04 46.28
C LEU A 90 -19.81 -23.56 46.22
N ASN A 91 -19.01 -24.10 47.13
CA ASN A 91 -18.73 -25.54 47.15
C ASN A 91 -20.01 -26.36 47.38
N GLY A 92 -20.26 -27.33 46.49
CA GLY A 92 -21.45 -28.20 46.56
C GLY A 92 -22.76 -27.55 46.10
N THR A 93 -22.76 -26.30 45.67
CA THR A 93 -23.97 -25.61 45.15
C THR A 93 -24.22 -25.82 43.65
N GLY A 94 -23.29 -26.44 42.92
CA GLY A 94 -23.34 -26.56 41.48
C GLY A 94 -23.08 -25.24 40.72
N LEU A 95 -22.56 -24.23 41.41
CA LEU A 95 -22.13 -22.97 40.85
C LEU A 95 -20.60 -22.85 40.90
N THR A 96 -20.05 -22.15 39.93
CA THR A 96 -18.64 -21.75 39.84
C THR A 96 -18.52 -20.25 39.62
N TYR A 97 -17.33 -19.70 39.79
CA TYR A 97 -17.09 -18.27 39.55
C TYR A 97 -15.84 -18.08 38.71
N SER A 98 -15.83 -17.00 37.95
CA SER A 98 -14.64 -16.46 37.30
C SER A 98 -14.44 -15.02 37.77
N MET A 99 -13.18 -14.63 38.00
CA MET A 99 -12.83 -13.29 38.44
C MET A 99 -11.97 -12.63 37.34
N GLU A 100 -12.48 -11.56 36.75
CA GLU A 100 -11.74 -10.75 35.78
C GLU A 100 -11.69 -9.30 36.29
N ARG A 101 -10.52 -8.81 36.63
CA ARG A 101 -10.31 -7.48 37.24
C ARG A 101 -11.22 -7.28 38.48
N ASP A 102 -12.17 -6.37 38.39
CA ASP A 102 -13.10 -6.03 39.45
C ASP A 102 -14.51 -6.65 39.29
N ILE A 103 -14.66 -7.62 38.36
CA ILE A 103 -15.93 -8.30 38.07
C ILE A 103 -15.82 -9.78 38.44
N VAL A 104 -16.73 -10.26 39.24
CA VAL A 104 -16.89 -11.67 39.60
C VAL A 104 -18.18 -12.18 38.95
N THR A 105 -18.06 -13.13 38.03
CA THR A 105 -19.19 -13.75 37.34
C THR A 105 -19.47 -15.12 37.93
N ILE A 106 -20.70 -15.36 38.39
CA ILE A 106 -21.18 -16.65 38.92
C ILE A 106 -21.96 -17.38 37.84
N SER A 107 -21.56 -18.59 37.53
CA SER A 107 -22.21 -19.46 36.55
C SER A 107 -22.47 -20.85 37.09
N LYS A 108 -23.42 -21.56 36.46
CA LYS A 108 -23.68 -22.95 36.84
C LYS A 108 -22.54 -23.84 36.37
N VAL A 109 -22.07 -24.75 37.22
CA VAL A 109 -21.16 -25.80 36.81
C VAL A 109 -21.94 -26.70 35.82
N GLU A 110 -21.60 -26.64 34.54
CA GLU A 110 -22.08 -27.65 33.60
C GLU A 110 -21.51 -29.00 34.05
N GLN A 111 -22.39 -29.95 34.38
CA GLN A 111 -21.97 -31.31 34.68
C GLN A 111 -21.08 -31.78 33.54
N GLN A 112 -19.87 -32.16 33.88
CA GLN A 112 -18.88 -32.75 32.99
C GLN A 112 -19.39 -34.11 32.53
N GLY A 113 -20.29 -34.08 31.54
CA GLY A 113 -20.55 -35.28 30.71
C GLY A 113 -19.24 -35.65 30.03
N ASP A 114 -18.95 -36.93 29.91
CA ASP A 114 -17.77 -37.47 29.24
C ASP A 114 -17.42 -36.61 28.01
N LYS A 115 -16.35 -35.82 28.12
CA LYS A 115 -15.86 -34.95 27.06
C LYS A 115 -14.89 -35.73 26.21
N ARG A 116 -15.02 -35.65 24.90
CA ARG A 116 -14.04 -36.12 23.95
C ARG A 116 -13.56 -34.94 23.09
N SER A 117 -12.43 -35.11 22.46
CA SER A 117 -11.87 -34.06 21.62
C SER A 117 -11.83 -34.48 20.15
N ALA A 118 -12.00 -33.50 19.27
CA ALA A 118 -11.67 -33.62 17.86
C ALA A 118 -10.38 -32.87 17.60
N THR A 119 -9.39 -33.56 17.06
CA THR A 119 -8.06 -33.05 16.76
C THR A 119 -7.69 -33.34 15.31
N GLY A 120 -6.77 -32.58 14.74
CA GLY A 120 -6.26 -32.82 13.38
C GLY A 120 -5.40 -31.67 12.91
N ILE A 121 -5.02 -31.73 11.64
CA ILE A 121 -4.28 -30.69 10.93
C ILE A 121 -5.16 -30.17 9.81
N VAL A 122 -5.23 -28.86 9.66
CA VAL A 122 -5.84 -28.19 8.51
C VAL A 122 -4.73 -27.74 7.57
N SER A 123 -4.82 -28.13 6.31
CA SER A 123 -3.85 -27.79 5.26
C SER A 123 -4.54 -27.21 4.03
N ASP A 124 -3.77 -26.59 3.13
CA ASP A 124 -4.20 -26.23 1.77
C ASP A 124 -4.11 -27.43 0.80
N GLU A 125 -4.39 -27.20 -0.48
CA GLU A 125 -4.32 -28.21 -1.55
C GLU A 125 -2.89 -28.70 -1.83
N GLU A 126 -1.88 -27.87 -1.54
CA GLU A 126 -0.46 -28.18 -1.65
C GLU A 126 0.07 -28.96 -0.43
N GLY A 127 -0.75 -29.15 0.60
CA GLY A 127 -0.39 -29.85 1.83
C GLY A 127 0.29 -28.96 2.87
N SER A 128 0.39 -27.66 2.65
CA SER A 128 0.96 -26.72 3.62
C SER A 128 -0.02 -26.50 4.78
N PRO A 129 0.42 -26.54 6.06
CA PRO A 129 -0.47 -26.34 7.20
C PRO A 129 -0.99 -24.91 7.24
N LEU A 130 -2.28 -24.75 7.53
CA LEU A 130 -2.96 -23.45 7.61
C LEU A 130 -3.13 -23.00 9.07
N PRO A 131 -2.35 -22.03 9.56
CA PRO A 131 -2.55 -21.43 10.87
C PRO A 131 -3.67 -20.39 10.85
N GLY A 132 -4.41 -20.28 11.95
CA GLY A 132 -5.45 -19.26 12.08
C GLY A 132 -6.79 -19.62 11.44
N VAL A 133 -7.01 -20.87 11.06
CA VAL A 133 -8.31 -21.37 10.60
C VAL A 133 -9.30 -21.35 11.76
N ASN A 134 -10.46 -20.75 11.55
CA ASN A 134 -11.55 -20.80 12.51
C ASN A 134 -12.24 -22.16 12.47
N VAL A 135 -12.33 -22.81 13.63
CA VAL A 135 -12.97 -24.12 13.82
C VAL A 135 -14.16 -23.90 14.76
N VAL A 136 -15.37 -24.05 14.27
CA VAL A 136 -16.58 -23.67 15.00
C VAL A 136 -17.59 -24.82 15.03
N ILE A 137 -18.20 -25.05 16.21
CA ILE A 137 -19.39 -25.90 16.37
C ILE A 137 -20.53 -24.97 16.76
N SER A 138 -21.32 -24.55 15.77
CA SER A 138 -22.37 -23.53 15.94
C SER A 138 -23.42 -23.92 16.99
N ASP A 139 -23.86 -25.17 16.97
CA ASP A 139 -24.90 -25.69 17.86
C ASP A 139 -24.50 -25.68 19.34
N LEU A 140 -23.20 -25.66 19.62
CA LEU A 140 -22.64 -25.72 20.97
C LEU A 140 -21.91 -24.43 21.36
N GLN A 141 -21.88 -23.43 20.49
CA GLN A 141 -21.14 -22.15 20.67
C GLN A 141 -19.67 -22.40 21.08
N ARG A 142 -19.04 -23.45 20.54
CA ARG A 142 -17.64 -23.77 20.79
C ARG A 142 -16.80 -23.38 19.59
N PHE A 143 -15.64 -22.84 19.85
CA PHE A 143 -14.70 -22.41 18.84
C PHE A 143 -13.26 -22.76 19.21
N ALA A 144 -12.45 -23.02 18.22
CA ALA A 144 -11.00 -23.16 18.31
C ALA A 144 -10.36 -22.52 17.09
N ILE A 145 -9.08 -22.25 17.17
CA ILE A 145 -8.28 -21.70 16.05
C ILE A 145 -7.08 -22.62 15.86
N THR A 146 -6.71 -22.90 14.61
CA THR A 146 -5.53 -23.73 14.33
C THR A 146 -4.25 -23.01 14.75
N ASP A 147 -3.32 -23.78 15.33
CA ASP A 147 -1.99 -23.31 15.69
C ASP A 147 -1.09 -23.11 14.45
N ASN A 148 0.17 -22.77 14.68
CA ASN A 148 1.16 -22.51 13.62
C ASN A 148 1.48 -23.72 12.73
N ASN A 149 1.19 -24.91 13.21
CA ASN A 149 1.35 -26.17 12.47
C ASN A 149 0.02 -26.62 11.87
N GLY A 150 -0.98 -25.73 11.81
CA GLY A 150 -2.31 -26.05 11.33
C GLY A 150 -3.11 -26.98 12.25
N LYS A 151 -2.64 -27.28 13.48
CA LYS A 151 -3.33 -28.19 14.39
C LYS A 151 -4.48 -27.51 15.08
N TYR A 152 -5.61 -28.21 15.16
CA TYR A 152 -6.75 -27.79 15.99
C TYR A 152 -7.05 -28.82 17.06
N ASN A 153 -7.67 -28.35 18.13
CA ASN A 153 -8.23 -29.17 19.19
C ASN A 153 -9.53 -28.50 19.66
N ILE A 154 -10.65 -29.20 19.51
CA ILE A 154 -11.97 -28.69 19.91
C ILE A 154 -12.72 -29.79 20.66
N GLU A 155 -13.34 -29.43 21.79
CA GLU A 155 -14.17 -30.33 22.58
C GLU A 155 -15.50 -30.59 21.86
N ILE A 156 -15.86 -31.88 21.72
CA ILE A 156 -17.08 -32.35 21.07
C ILE A 156 -17.94 -33.19 22.03
N PRO A 157 -19.26 -33.26 21.83
CA PRO A 157 -20.14 -34.05 22.66
C PRO A 157 -19.92 -35.57 22.41
N THR A 158 -20.16 -36.38 23.45
CA THR A 158 -20.06 -37.84 23.36
C THR A 158 -21.33 -38.49 22.80
N ASN A 159 -22.50 -37.97 23.22
CA ASN A 159 -23.78 -38.64 22.96
C ASN A 159 -24.56 -38.09 21.77
N THR A 160 -24.08 -37.01 21.15
CA THR A 160 -24.75 -36.35 20.02
C THR A 160 -23.77 -36.17 18.87
N ALA A 161 -24.23 -36.31 17.64
CA ALA A 161 -23.46 -35.91 16.47
C ALA A 161 -23.38 -34.38 16.41
N CYS A 162 -22.24 -33.84 15.95
CA CYS A 162 -22.05 -32.41 15.79
C CYS A 162 -21.38 -32.09 14.45
N THR A 163 -21.63 -30.93 13.91
CA THR A 163 -20.97 -30.44 12.70
C THR A 163 -19.91 -29.42 13.05
N ILE A 164 -18.68 -29.70 12.66
CA ILE A 164 -17.55 -28.79 12.79
C ILE A 164 -17.39 -28.03 11.48
N THR A 165 -17.41 -26.73 11.54
CA THR A 165 -17.22 -25.82 10.40
C THR A 165 -15.80 -25.25 10.46
N PHE A 166 -15.05 -25.43 9.37
CA PHE A 166 -13.71 -24.88 9.18
C PHE A 166 -13.81 -23.73 8.18
N SER A 167 -13.40 -22.54 8.58
CA SER A 167 -13.41 -21.36 7.72
C SER A 167 -12.07 -20.60 7.80
N TYR A 168 -11.58 -20.19 6.65
CA TYR A 168 -10.34 -19.41 6.50
C TYR A 168 -10.49 -18.40 5.37
N ILE A 169 -9.86 -17.24 5.50
CA ILE A 169 -9.96 -16.18 4.49
C ILE A 169 -9.33 -16.67 3.19
N GLY A 170 -10.07 -16.58 2.08
CA GLY A 170 -9.62 -17.03 0.76
C GLY A 170 -9.72 -18.54 0.51
N MET A 171 -10.35 -19.28 1.44
CA MET A 171 -10.60 -20.72 1.30
C MET A 171 -12.09 -21.03 1.40
N SER A 172 -12.53 -22.04 0.66
CA SER A 172 -13.91 -22.52 0.75
C SER A 172 -14.18 -23.13 2.12
N THR A 173 -15.26 -22.66 2.76
CA THR A 173 -15.71 -23.19 4.05
C THR A 173 -16.06 -24.67 3.93
N GLN A 174 -15.48 -25.50 4.80
CA GLN A 174 -15.75 -26.92 4.84
C GLN A 174 -16.47 -27.30 6.13
N GLN A 175 -17.52 -28.10 6.00
CA GLN A 175 -18.27 -28.66 7.12
C GLN A 175 -18.04 -30.16 7.22
N VAL A 176 -17.79 -30.63 8.44
CA VAL A 176 -17.50 -32.04 8.73
C VAL A 176 -18.40 -32.51 9.86
N MET A 177 -19.20 -33.50 9.58
CA MET A 177 -20.05 -34.15 10.59
C MET A 177 -19.20 -35.16 11.39
N ILE A 178 -19.26 -35.06 12.70
CA ILE A 178 -18.67 -36.03 13.64
C ILE A 178 -19.79 -36.77 14.33
N ASN A 179 -19.81 -38.07 14.16
CA ASN A 179 -20.81 -38.95 14.78
C ASN A 179 -20.67 -39.02 16.29
N SER A 180 -21.75 -39.39 17.00
CA SER A 180 -21.72 -39.67 18.43
C SER A 180 -20.75 -40.84 18.74
N GLY A 181 -20.10 -40.80 19.88
CA GLY A 181 -19.14 -41.82 20.31
C GLY A 181 -18.40 -41.39 21.56
N ARG A 182 -17.64 -42.30 22.18
CA ARG A 182 -16.89 -41.99 23.44
C ARG A 182 -15.42 -41.68 23.22
N ASN A 183 -14.85 -42.05 22.05
CA ASN A 183 -13.43 -41.88 21.78
C ASN A 183 -13.13 -40.55 21.11
N ASP A 184 -11.91 -40.01 21.34
CA ASP A 184 -11.38 -38.89 20.62
C ASP A 184 -11.34 -39.15 19.11
N VAL A 185 -11.57 -38.08 18.34
CA VAL A 185 -11.60 -38.16 16.89
C VAL A 185 -10.42 -37.41 16.31
N ARG A 186 -9.63 -38.04 15.45
CA ARG A 186 -8.59 -37.37 14.68
C ARG A 186 -9.01 -37.24 13.24
N LYS A 187 -9.10 -36.04 12.72
CA LYS A 187 -9.48 -35.76 11.33
C LYS A 187 -8.66 -34.62 10.74
N ASN A 188 -7.88 -34.91 9.72
CA ASN A 188 -7.20 -33.88 8.95
C ASN A 188 -8.15 -33.31 7.90
N ILE A 189 -8.05 -32.03 7.65
CA ILE A 189 -8.92 -31.27 6.75
C ILE A 189 -8.05 -30.56 5.71
N THR A 190 -8.42 -30.68 4.45
CA THR A 190 -7.79 -29.91 3.38
C THR A 190 -8.79 -28.88 2.89
N LEU A 191 -8.52 -27.61 3.11
CA LEU A 191 -9.33 -26.51 2.58
C LEU A 191 -8.91 -26.23 1.13
N LYS A 192 -9.89 -26.13 0.26
CA LYS A 192 -9.67 -25.73 -1.13
C LYS A 192 -9.65 -24.22 -1.25
N SER A 193 -8.75 -23.72 -2.10
CA SER A 193 -8.78 -22.32 -2.47
C SER A 193 -10.16 -21.98 -3.06
N ASP A 194 -10.82 -20.99 -2.50
CA ASP A 194 -12.08 -20.51 -3.06
C ASP A 194 -11.74 -19.72 -4.32
N THR A 195 -11.85 -20.38 -5.48
CA THR A 195 -11.71 -19.73 -6.79
C THR A 195 -12.86 -18.76 -7.08
N LYS A 196 -13.94 -18.82 -6.32
CA LYS A 196 -14.85 -17.72 -6.12
C LYS A 196 -14.36 -16.94 -4.89
N LEU A 197 -13.31 -16.15 -5.07
CA LEU A 197 -13.04 -15.04 -4.19
C LEU A 197 -14.36 -14.27 -4.07
N ASP A 198 -15.00 -14.30 -2.91
CA ASP A 198 -15.97 -13.25 -2.57
C ASP A 198 -15.20 -11.95 -2.79
N GLU A 199 -15.47 -11.30 -3.91
CA GLU A 199 -14.80 -10.08 -4.31
C GLU A 199 -14.96 -9.09 -3.17
N VAL A 200 -13.87 -8.80 -2.47
CA VAL A 200 -13.90 -7.97 -1.28
C VAL A 200 -13.48 -6.57 -1.68
N ILE A 201 -14.35 -5.61 -1.48
CA ILE A 201 -14.04 -4.21 -1.72
C ILE A 201 -13.40 -3.63 -0.46
N VAL A 202 -12.16 -3.22 -0.61
CA VAL A 202 -11.40 -2.53 0.43
C VAL A 202 -11.57 -1.04 0.24
N THR A 203 -12.19 -0.39 1.22
CA THR A 203 -12.40 1.06 1.18
C THR A 203 -11.32 1.85 1.92
N GLY A 204 -10.23 1.19 2.36
CA GLY A 204 -9.17 1.82 3.16
C GLY A 204 -9.55 2.05 4.63
N ILE A 205 -10.84 2.21 4.96
CA ILE A 205 -11.34 2.37 6.33
C ILE A 205 -11.86 1.03 6.85
N TYR A 206 -12.56 0.28 6.03
CA TYR A 206 -13.09 -1.05 6.33
C TYR A 206 -13.16 -1.91 5.07
N THR A 207 -13.23 -3.22 5.28
CA THR A 207 -13.36 -4.21 4.22
C THR A 207 -14.80 -4.69 4.19
N ARG A 208 -15.45 -4.65 3.03
CA ARG A 208 -16.82 -5.17 2.81
C ARG A 208 -16.83 -6.20 1.70
N LYS A 209 -17.78 -7.15 1.76
CA LYS A 209 -18.07 -8.01 0.62
C LYS A 209 -18.58 -7.17 -0.54
N ALA A 210 -18.13 -7.48 -1.77
CA ALA A 210 -18.51 -6.74 -2.97
C ALA A 210 -20.05 -6.65 -3.13
N GLU A 211 -20.76 -7.74 -2.81
CA GLU A 211 -22.22 -7.81 -2.82
C GLU A 211 -22.91 -6.82 -1.86
N SER A 212 -22.22 -6.39 -0.80
CA SER A 212 -22.72 -5.43 0.19
C SER A 212 -22.35 -3.98 -0.10
N PHE A 213 -21.56 -3.74 -1.15
CA PHE A 213 -21.12 -2.41 -1.56
C PHE A 213 -22.01 -1.91 -2.70
N THR A 214 -22.77 -0.86 -2.45
CA THR A 214 -23.74 -0.29 -3.41
C THR A 214 -23.12 0.65 -4.44
N GLY A 215 -21.82 0.92 -4.36
CA GLY A 215 -21.07 1.80 -5.27
C GLY A 215 -20.34 1.05 -6.37
N ALA A 216 -20.00 1.74 -7.48
CA ALA A 216 -19.13 1.20 -8.52
C ALA A 216 -17.68 1.20 -8.03
N ALA A 217 -17.14 0.02 -7.78
CA ALA A 217 -15.73 -0.19 -7.43
C ALA A 217 -15.13 -1.26 -8.35
N THR A 218 -13.86 -1.10 -8.66
CA THR A 218 -13.06 -2.11 -9.35
C THR A 218 -11.88 -2.47 -8.48
N THR A 219 -11.70 -3.74 -8.17
CA THR A 219 -10.53 -4.23 -7.43
C THR A 219 -9.59 -4.96 -8.37
N ILE A 220 -8.33 -4.56 -8.37
CA ILE A 220 -7.26 -5.12 -9.18
C ILE A 220 -6.30 -5.84 -8.24
N SER A 221 -6.09 -7.12 -8.47
CA SER A 221 -5.19 -7.93 -7.65
C SER A 221 -3.71 -7.69 -8.00
N SER A 222 -2.81 -7.99 -7.05
CA SER A 222 -1.36 -8.01 -7.30
C SER A 222 -0.98 -8.82 -8.53
N LYS A 223 -1.63 -9.96 -8.73
CA LYS A 223 -1.38 -10.87 -9.85
C LYS A 223 -1.72 -10.23 -11.20
N ASP A 224 -2.81 -9.49 -11.27
CA ASP A 224 -3.24 -8.81 -12.51
C ASP A 224 -2.34 -7.61 -12.80
N LEU A 225 -1.96 -6.85 -11.78
CA LEU A 225 -0.98 -5.76 -11.91
C LEU A 225 0.35 -6.26 -12.50
N MET A 226 0.88 -7.36 -11.97
CA MET A 226 2.17 -7.91 -12.40
C MET A 226 2.13 -8.50 -13.82
N ARG A 227 0.97 -8.92 -14.32
CA ARG A 227 0.80 -9.40 -15.70
C ARG A 227 0.97 -8.31 -16.76
N VAL A 228 0.62 -7.08 -16.42
CA VAL A 228 0.65 -5.95 -17.37
C VAL A 228 2.01 -5.26 -17.38
N GLY A 229 2.76 -5.35 -16.28
CA GLY A 229 4.08 -4.77 -16.15
C GLY A 229 4.43 -4.52 -14.69
N ASN A 230 5.71 -4.33 -14.38
CA ASN A 230 6.19 -4.18 -13.01
C ASN A 230 6.90 -2.86 -12.72
N GLN A 231 6.90 -1.93 -13.68
CA GLN A 231 7.71 -0.72 -13.61
C GLN A 231 6.95 0.50 -13.10
N ASN A 232 5.72 0.70 -13.57
CA ASN A 232 4.93 1.88 -13.26
C ASN A 232 3.49 1.50 -12.95
N VAL A 233 3.07 1.76 -11.71
CA VAL A 233 1.71 1.48 -11.22
C VAL A 233 0.65 2.17 -12.08
N PHE A 234 0.87 3.42 -12.48
CA PHE A 234 -0.11 4.18 -13.25
C PHE A 234 -0.31 3.62 -14.65
N GLN A 235 0.76 3.20 -15.31
CA GLN A 235 0.66 2.60 -16.63
C GLN A 235 -0.07 1.26 -16.60
N SER A 236 0.17 0.47 -15.55
CA SER A 236 -0.58 -0.76 -15.31
C SER A 236 -2.06 -0.49 -15.06
N LEU A 237 -2.40 0.55 -14.29
CA LEU A 237 -3.78 0.96 -14.05
C LEU A 237 -4.50 1.42 -15.31
N LYS A 238 -3.84 2.22 -16.17
CA LYS A 238 -4.38 2.65 -17.48
C LYS A 238 -4.79 1.45 -18.36
N ASN A 239 -3.99 0.38 -18.32
CA ASN A 239 -4.24 -0.81 -19.14
C ASN A 239 -5.31 -1.75 -18.53
N LEU A 240 -5.52 -1.72 -17.22
CA LEU A 240 -6.44 -2.61 -16.50
C LEU A 240 -7.82 -1.99 -16.29
N ASP A 241 -7.92 -0.68 -16.15
CA ASP A 241 -9.19 0.00 -15.94
C ASP A 241 -9.36 1.18 -16.93
N PRO A 242 -10.24 1.05 -17.93
CA PRO A 242 -10.45 2.08 -18.95
C PRO A 242 -11.11 3.37 -18.40
N THR A 243 -11.58 3.38 -17.16
CA THR A 243 -12.14 4.59 -16.54
C THR A 243 -11.07 5.54 -16.03
N ILE A 244 -9.82 5.05 -15.93
CA ILE A 244 -8.66 5.87 -15.61
C ILE A 244 -8.08 6.39 -16.91
N TYR A 245 -8.20 7.68 -17.12
CA TYR A 245 -7.57 8.36 -18.22
C TYR A 245 -6.23 8.96 -17.75
N ILE A 246 -5.16 8.59 -18.42
CA ILE A 246 -3.83 9.16 -18.24
C ILE A 246 -3.45 9.81 -19.55
N ALA A 247 -3.31 11.13 -19.52
CA ALA A 247 -2.91 11.90 -20.69
C ALA A 247 -1.48 11.54 -21.11
N ASP A 248 -1.27 11.35 -22.40
CA ASP A 248 0.07 11.21 -22.93
C ASP A 248 0.73 12.59 -22.92
N ASN A 249 1.91 12.68 -22.31
CA ASN A 249 2.66 13.92 -22.26
C ASN A 249 3.62 14.00 -23.45
N PHE A 250 3.18 14.68 -24.51
CA PHE A 250 3.98 14.84 -25.72
C PHE A 250 5.07 15.90 -25.59
N ASP A 251 4.96 16.82 -24.62
CA ASP A 251 5.92 17.92 -24.46
C ASP A 251 7.23 17.44 -23.86
N MET A 252 7.17 16.51 -22.92
CA MET A 252 8.32 16.03 -22.19
C MET A 252 8.84 14.67 -22.63
N GLY A 253 8.17 14.01 -23.58
CA GLY A 253 8.51 12.66 -24.02
C GLY A 253 8.43 11.64 -22.87
N SER A 254 9.37 10.68 -22.83
CA SER A 254 9.50 9.73 -21.73
C SER A 254 10.37 10.32 -20.59
N ASN A 255 9.79 11.26 -19.84
CA ASN A 255 10.47 11.84 -18.67
C ASN A 255 10.18 11.02 -17.42
N PRO A 256 11.18 10.38 -16.79
CA PRO A 256 10.99 9.55 -15.61
C PRO A 256 10.56 10.35 -14.37
N ASN A 257 10.64 11.70 -14.43
CA ASN A 257 10.32 12.59 -13.33
C ASN A 257 8.89 13.14 -13.41
N SER A 258 8.22 12.96 -14.55
CA SER A 258 6.86 13.46 -14.75
C SER A 258 5.85 12.55 -14.08
N VAL A 259 5.06 13.09 -13.15
CA VAL A 259 3.85 12.43 -12.66
C VAL A 259 2.78 12.63 -13.73
N PRO A 260 2.19 11.56 -14.26
CA PRO A 260 1.22 11.70 -15.35
C PRO A 260 -0.05 12.41 -14.85
N ASP A 261 -0.60 13.27 -15.72
CA ASP A 261 -1.93 13.84 -15.51
C ASP A 261 -2.97 12.74 -15.57
N MET A 262 -3.67 12.55 -14.47
CA MET A 262 -4.63 11.49 -14.31
C MET A 262 -6.01 12.04 -14.00
N SER A 263 -7.02 11.52 -14.66
CA SER A 263 -8.41 11.82 -14.36
C SER A 263 -9.26 10.57 -14.36
N MET A 264 -10.34 10.59 -13.57
CA MET A 264 -11.37 9.56 -13.55
C MET A 264 -12.70 10.21 -13.94
N ARG A 265 -13.42 9.61 -14.90
CA ARG A 265 -14.74 10.11 -15.38
C ARG A 265 -14.74 11.51 -16.00
N GLY A 266 -13.65 11.87 -16.67
CA GLY A 266 -13.51 13.18 -17.33
C GLY A 266 -12.95 14.26 -16.40
N THR A 267 -12.76 15.44 -16.97
CA THR A 267 -12.18 16.59 -16.28
C THR A 267 -13.28 17.48 -15.74
N SER A 268 -13.29 17.72 -14.42
CA SER A 268 -14.21 18.65 -13.76
C SER A 268 -13.69 20.10 -13.77
N SER A 269 -12.43 20.28 -14.13
CA SER A 269 -11.74 21.57 -14.16
C SER A 269 -10.88 21.70 -15.41
N PHE A 270 -10.70 22.92 -15.92
CA PHE A 270 -9.77 23.13 -17.02
C PHE A 270 -8.36 22.73 -16.60
N PRO A 271 -7.62 21.98 -17.44
CA PRO A 271 -6.22 21.74 -17.19
C PRO A 271 -5.48 23.08 -17.15
N THR A 272 -4.73 23.32 -16.11
CA THR A 272 -3.78 24.44 -16.08
C THR A 272 -2.66 24.09 -17.07
N THR A 273 -2.45 24.94 -18.06
CA THR A 273 -1.49 24.78 -19.16
C THR A 273 -0.02 24.86 -18.73
N GLU A 274 0.26 24.89 -17.45
CA GLU A 274 1.63 24.84 -16.96
C GLU A 274 2.12 23.41 -16.93
N SER A 275 3.04 23.12 -17.84
CA SER A 275 3.73 21.86 -17.97
C SER A 275 4.18 21.31 -16.61
N SER A 276 3.94 20.03 -16.43
CA SER A 276 4.32 19.21 -15.26
C SER A 276 5.83 19.06 -15.13
N SER A 277 6.56 20.17 -15.08
CA SER A 277 7.98 20.17 -14.68
C SER A 277 8.09 19.97 -13.16
N LEU A 278 9.24 19.56 -12.66
CA LEU A 278 9.54 19.48 -11.22
C LEU A 278 9.26 20.80 -10.47
N ARG A 279 8.99 21.87 -11.19
CA ARG A 279 8.58 23.19 -10.67
C ARG A 279 7.08 23.32 -10.41
N SER A 280 6.24 22.61 -11.14
CA SER A 280 4.79 22.65 -10.89
C SER A 280 4.50 21.82 -9.65
N ASN A 281 4.13 22.48 -8.58
CA ASN A 281 3.71 21.83 -7.35
C ASN A 281 2.61 20.81 -7.67
N TYR A 282 2.90 19.51 -7.50
CA TYR A 282 1.99 18.39 -7.67
C TYR A 282 0.67 18.53 -6.88
N GLN A 283 0.60 19.48 -5.96
CA GLN A 283 -0.58 19.76 -5.15
C GLN A 283 -1.73 20.47 -5.90
N ASN A 284 -1.52 20.89 -7.13
CA ASN A 284 -2.48 21.73 -7.88
C ASN A 284 -3.11 21.06 -9.11
N GLN A 285 -3.14 19.72 -9.17
CA GLN A 285 -3.89 19.03 -10.22
C GLN A 285 -5.35 18.81 -9.78
N PRO A 286 -6.29 19.69 -10.19
CA PRO A 286 -7.64 19.71 -9.65
C PRO A 286 -8.47 18.49 -10.04
N ASN A 287 -8.04 17.72 -11.05
CA ASN A 287 -8.74 16.54 -11.56
C ASN A 287 -8.17 15.21 -11.04
N GLN A 288 -7.10 15.26 -10.25
CA GLN A 288 -6.44 14.06 -9.75
C GLN A 288 -7.33 13.32 -8.73
N PRO A 289 -7.40 11.98 -8.79
CA PRO A 289 -8.07 11.19 -7.75
C PRO A 289 -7.31 11.25 -6.41
N LEU A 290 -8.01 11.02 -5.33
CA LEU A 290 -7.41 10.88 -4.00
C LEU A 290 -6.72 9.52 -3.88
N PHE A 291 -5.48 9.50 -3.41
CA PHE A 291 -4.73 8.27 -3.16
C PHE A 291 -4.73 7.93 -1.68
N ILE A 292 -5.07 6.68 -1.37
CA ILE A 292 -5.06 6.12 -0.02
C ILE A 292 -4.13 4.91 0.00
N LEU A 293 -3.12 4.93 0.84
CA LEU A 293 -2.18 3.83 1.04
C LEU A 293 -2.35 3.28 2.45
N ASP A 294 -2.72 2.01 2.59
CA ASP A 294 -2.97 1.34 3.87
C ASP A 294 -3.89 2.12 4.83
N GLY A 295 -4.86 2.87 4.27
CA GLY A 295 -5.81 3.68 5.04
C GLY A 295 -5.41 5.14 5.27
N PHE A 296 -4.25 5.58 4.77
CA PHE A 296 -3.75 6.95 4.90
C PHE A 296 -3.65 7.66 3.57
N GLU A 297 -3.97 8.95 3.56
CA GLU A 297 -3.80 9.79 2.39
C GLU A 297 -2.32 9.89 1.98
N THR A 298 -2.05 9.77 0.70
CA THR A 298 -0.70 9.84 0.13
C THR A 298 -0.70 10.58 -1.20
N THR A 299 0.47 10.84 -1.75
CA THR A 299 0.64 11.55 -3.02
C THR A 299 0.82 10.58 -4.19
N ALA A 300 0.49 11.03 -5.41
CA ALA A 300 0.74 10.28 -6.63
C ALA A 300 2.23 9.95 -6.81
N GLU A 301 3.11 10.86 -6.40
CA GLU A 301 4.56 10.65 -6.47
C GLU A 301 5.02 9.49 -5.57
N THR A 302 4.49 9.38 -4.35
CA THR A 302 4.76 8.25 -3.45
C THR A 302 4.33 6.93 -4.08
N ILE A 303 3.19 6.92 -4.77
CA ILE A 303 2.69 5.72 -5.46
C ILE A 303 3.54 5.40 -6.69
N MET A 304 4.01 6.40 -7.44
CA MET A 304 4.90 6.23 -8.58
C MET A 304 6.23 5.58 -8.16
N ASP A 305 6.75 5.97 -7.01
CA ASP A 305 8.02 5.47 -6.48
C ASP A 305 7.89 4.13 -5.72
N MET A 306 6.64 3.69 -5.45
CA MET A 306 6.39 2.45 -4.74
C MET A 306 6.73 1.22 -5.58
N ASP A 307 7.26 0.18 -4.92
CA ASP A 307 7.42 -1.12 -5.57
C ASP A 307 6.09 -1.84 -5.72
N MET A 308 5.73 -2.23 -6.95
CA MET A 308 4.50 -2.95 -7.24
C MET A 308 4.43 -4.33 -6.57
N ASN A 309 5.59 -4.95 -6.28
CA ASN A 309 5.65 -6.21 -5.55
C ASN A 309 5.11 -6.11 -4.12
N ARG A 310 5.07 -4.90 -3.54
CA ARG A 310 4.49 -4.63 -2.23
C ARG A 310 2.97 -4.57 -2.24
N ILE A 311 2.37 -4.31 -3.39
CA ILE A 311 0.93 -4.12 -3.54
C ILE A 311 0.22 -5.47 -3.47
N GLU A 312 -0.78 -5.58 -2.59
CA GLU A 312 -1.70 -6.71 -2.52
C GLU A 312 -2.88 -6.51 -3.45
N SER A 313 -3.48 -5.33 -3.38
CA SER A 313 -4.62 -4.95 -4.21
C SER A 313 -4.72 -3.44 -4.41
N ILE A 314 -5.34 -3.04 -5.51
CA ILE A 314 -5.74 -1.65 -5.76
C ILE A 314 -7.25 -1.64 -5.98
N THR A 315 -7.96 -0.87 -5.15
CA THR A 315 -9.41 -0.67 -5.30
C THR A 315 -9.70 0.75 -5.78
N ILE A 316 -10.39 0.85 -6.91
CA ILE A 316 -10.78 2.10 -7.53
C ILE A 316 -12.24 2.37 -7.20
N LEU A 317 -12.48 3.41 -6.40
CA LEU A 317 -13.82 3.83 -5.99
C LEU A 317 -14.28 4.98 -6.88
N LYS A 318 -15.28 4.71 -7.74
CA LYS A 318 -15.68 5.60 -8.83
C LYS A 318 -16.86 6.49 -8.50
N ASP A 319 -17.65 6.19 -7.46
CA ASP A 319 -18.97 6.77 -7.21
C ASP A 319 -19.09 7.70 -6.00
N ALA A 320 -20.31 8.20 -5.81
CA ALA A 320 -20.69 9.01 -4.65
C ALA A 320 -20.45 8.29 -3.30
N SER A 321 -20.35 6.97 -3.28
CA SER A 321 -19.96 6.18 -2.10
C SER A 321 -18.56 6.53 -1.61
N ALA A 322 -17.62 6.84 -2.51
CA ALA A 322 -16.28 7.33 -2.17
C ALA A 322 -16.34 8.71 -1.50
N LYS A 323 -17.23 9.60 -2.00
CA LYS A 323 -17.44 10.93 -1.41
C LYS A 323 -18.00 10.86 0.02
N ALA A 324 -18.85 9.89 0.28
CA ALA A 324 -19.39 9.67 1.62
C ALA A 324 -18.34 9.24 2.65
N LEU A 325 -17.29 8.55 2.19
CA LEU A 325 -16.20 8.05 3.04
C LEU A 325 -15.08 9.09 3.23
N TYR A 326 -14.73 9.83 2.18
CA TYR A 326 -13.55 10.68 2.12
C TYR A 326 -13.85 12.17 1.94
N GLY A 327 -15.15 12.54 1.89
CA GLY A 327 -15.60 13.92 1.78
C GLY A 327 -15.29 14.56 0.42
N SER A 328 -15.08 15.87 0.40
CA SER A 328 -14.88 16.66 -0.82
C SER A 328 -13.59 16.31 -1.59
N LYS A 329 -12.56 15.82 -0.91
CA LYS A 329 -11.30 15.37 -1.53
C LYS A 329 -11.51 14.19 -2.50
N ALA A 330 -12.56 13.40 -2.33
CA ALA A 330 -12.91 12.28 -3.20
C ALA A 330 -13.76 12.69 -4.42
N ALA A 331 -13.84 13.99 -4.74
CA ALA A 331 -14.67 14.49 -5.85
C ALA A 331 -14.35 13.83 -7.19
N ASN A 332 -13.08 13.54 -7.42
CA ASN A 332 -12.55 12.94 -8.64
C ASN A 332 -12.33 11.42 -8.54
N GLY A 333 -12.87 10.78 -7.51
CA GLY A 333 -12.68 9.35 -7.20
C GLY A 333 -11.56 9.11 -6.19
N VAL A 334 -11.44 7.85 -5.76
CA VAL A 334 -10.42 7.42 -4.79
C VAL A 334 -9.75 6.15 -5.30
N ILE A 335 -8.44 6.12 -5.23
CA ILE A 335 -7.62 4.95 -5.49
C ILE A 335 -7.05 4.47 -4.16
N VAL A 336 -7.55 3.33 -3.68
CA VAL A 336 -7.12 2.71 -2.42
C VAL A 336 -6.11 1.61 -2.73
N ILE A 337 -4.94 1.69 -2.13
CA ILE A 337 -3.85 0.75 -2.31
C ILE A 337 -3.59 0.05 -0.99
N GLU A 338 -3.63 -1.27 -1.01
CA GLU A 338 -3.24 -2.10 0.13
C GLU A 338 -1.92 -2.79 -0.13
N THR A 339 -1.04 -2.75 0.86
CA THR A 339 0.23 -3.48 0.82
C THR A 339 0.05 -4.91 1.33
N LYS A 340 0.90 -5.81 0.85
CA LYS A 340 0.92 -7.21 1.26
C LYS A 340 1.11 -7.34 2.76
N ARG A 341 0.32 -8.25 3.34
CA ARG A 341 0.36 -8.57 4.76
C ARG A 341 0.95 -9.95 4.95
N LEU A 342 1.70 -10.14 6.02
CA LEU A 342 2.17 -11.47 6.41
C LEU A 342 0.99 -12.38 6.73
N THR A 343 0.87 -13.48 6.01
CA THR A 343 -0.17 -14.49 6.20
C THR A 343 0.31 -15.75 6.93
N GLY A 344 1.60 -15.91 7.14
CA GLY A 344 2.18 -17.14 7.71
C GLY A 344 3.20 -16.89 8.82
N ASN A 345 3.67 -17.99 9.40
CA ASN A 345 4.67 -18.05 10.46
C ASN A 345 6.08 -18.35 9.92
N GLN A 346 6.29 -18.15 8.62
CA GLN A 346 7.56 -18.49 7.97
C GLN A 346 8.42 -17.23 7.84
N GLN A 347 9.70 -17.38 8.12
CA GLN A 347 10.69 -16.40 7.73
C GLN A 347 10.91 -16.53 6.22
N ARG A 348 10.74 -15.43 5.49
CA ARG A 348 10.93 -15.41 4.06
C ARG A 348 11.79 -14.23 3.65
N ILE A 349 12.77 -14.50 2.81
CA ILE A 349 13.58 -13.48 2.16
C ILE A 349 13.30 -13.60 0.66
N THR A 350 12.86 -12.50 0.07
CA THR A 350 12.56 -12.42 -1.35
C THR A 350 13.38 -11.29 -1.97
N TYR A 351 14.07 -11.60 -3.05
CA TYR A 351 14.75 -10.61 -3.87
C TYR A 351 14.11 -10.56 -5.25
N ASN A 352 13.77 -9.34 -5.70
CA ASN A 352 13.26 -9.08 -7.04
C ASN A 352 14.21 -8.10 -7.72
N GLY A 353 14.69 -8.48 -8.91
CA GLY A 353 15.51 -7.62 -9.76
C GLY A 353 14.83 -7.44 -11.12
N SER A 354 14.81 -6.22 -11.66
CA SER A 354 14.33 -5.96 -13.01
C SER A 354 15.24 -4.97 -13.73
N ILE A 355 15.34 -5.14 -15.04
CA ILE A 355 16.01 -4.23 -15.96
C ILE A 355 15.00 -3.81 -17.02
N SER A 356 14.93 -2.52 -17.31
CA SER A 356 14.12 -1.96 -18.38
C SER A 356 14.99 -1.26 -19.41
N LEU A 357 14.55 -1.38 -20.66
CA LEU A 357 15.13 -0.67 -21.79
C LEU A 357 13.98 0.10 -22.47
N GLU A 358 14.15 1.41 -22.57
CA GLU A 358 13.21 2.29 -23.27
C GLU A 358 13.89 2.83 -24.53
N MET A 359 13.40 2.43 -25.68
CA MET A 359 13.91 2.89 -26.97
C MET A 359 12.89 3.83 -27.60
N PRO A 360 13.31 5.04 -28.04
CA PRO A 360 12.39 5.94 -28.74
C PRO A 360 12.01 5.34 -30.08
N ASP A 361 10.72 5.24 -30.34
CA ASP A 361 10.19 4.89 -31.64
C ASP A 361 9.81 6.18 -32.40
N LEU A 362 10.65 6.55 -33.35
CA LEU A 362 10.46 7.73 -34.17
C LEU A 362 9.85 7.39 -35.54
N THR A 363 9.51 6.14 -35.82
CA THR A 363 9.00 5.69 -37.11
C THR A 363 7.62 6.23 -37.45
N SER A 364 6.85 6.63 -36.42
CA SER A 364 5.53 7.24 -36.59
C SER A 364 5.57 8.71 -37.04
N TYR A 365 6.75 9.35 -36.95
CA TYR A 365 6.93 10.73 -37.41
C TYR A 365 7.35 10.75 -38.86
N ASP A 366 6.39 11.01 -39.74
CA ASP A 366 6.62 11.14 -41.19
C ASP A 366 6.98 12.60 -41.49
N LEU A 367 8.22 12.98 -41.20
CA LEU A 367 8.72 14.34 -41.43
C LEU A 367 9.44 14.45 -42.76
N CYS A 368 9.25 15.59 -43.42
CA CYS A 368 9.95 15.95 -44.65
C CYS A 368 11.47 15.96 -44.43
N ASN A 369 12.24 15.45 -45.35
CA ASN A 369 13.67 15.70 -45.46
C ASN A 369 13.96 17.15 -45.89
N ALA A 370 15.24 17.56 -45.94
CA ALA A 370 15.62 18.94 -46.26
C ALA A 370 15.14 19.40 -47.64
N PHE A 371 15.15 18.53 -48.63
CA PHE A 371 14.68 18.86 -49.98
C PHE A 371 13.15 18.96 -50.06
N GLU A 372 12.46 18.01 -49.46
CA GLU A 372 10.99 17.99 -49.44
C GLU A 372 10.45 19.22 -48.71
N LYS A 373 11.08 19.57 -47.59
CA LYS A 373 10.69 20.76 -46.81
C LYS A 373 10.90 22.04 -47.60
N LEU A 374 12.04 22.20 -48.25
CA LEU A 374 12.34 23.38 -49.07
C LEU A 374 11.39 23.51 -50.26
N GLU A 375 11.06 22.37 -50.88
CA GLU A 375 10.13 22.38 -52.03
C GLU A 375 8.70 22.68 -51.58
N ALA A 376 8.26 22.12 -50.46
CA ALA A 376 6.96 22.44 -49.86
C ALA A 376 6.85 23.94 -49.52
N GLU A 377 7.87 24.51 -48.90
CA GLU A 377 7.92 25.95 -48.61
C GLU A 377 7.93 26.82 -49.88
N ARG A 378 8.64 26.38 -50.91
CA ARG A 378 8.67 27.08 -52.20
C ARG A 378 7.28 27.10 -52.87
N LEU A 379 6.60 25.96 -52.85
CA LEU A 379 5.25 25.82 -53.41
C LEU A 379 4.20 26.61 -52.63
N ASP A 380 4.37 26.72 -51.31
CA ASP A 380 3.53 27.52 -50.41
C ASP A 380 3.80 29.04 -50.51
N GLY A 381 4.82 29.45 -51.30
CA GLY A 381 5.15 30.86 -51.52
C GLY A 381 5.96 31.52 -50.39
N VAL A 382 6.55 30.75 -49.47
CA VAL A 382 7.38 31.27 -48.36
C VAL A 382 8.54 32.13 -48.87
N TYR A 383 9.05 31.83 -50.07
CA TYR A 383 10.16 32.54 -50.71
C TYR A 383 9.68 33.55 -51.77
N THR A 384 8.45 34.04 -51.67
CA THR A 384 7.90 35.02 -52.63
C THR A 384 7.53 36.31 -51.96
N SER A 385 7.85 37.45 -52.60
CA SER A 385 7.52 38.79 -52.12
C SER A 385 7.19 39.72 -53.29
N SER A 386 6.26 40.66 -53.09
CA SER A 386 5.95 41.72 -54.01
C SER A 386 7.03 42.84 -54.03
N SER A 387 7.89 42.87 -53.00
CA SER A 387 9.01 43.83 -52.92
C SER A 387 10.26 43.24 -53.60
N ALA A 388 10.82 43.90 -54.58
CA ALA A 388 12.01 43.42 -55.29
C ALA A 388 13.21 43.19 -54.39
N ASN A 389 13.45 44.10 -53.44
CA ASN A 389 14.57 43.94 -52.50
C ASN A 389 14.38 42.73 -51.56
N THR A 390 13.17 42.51 -51.08
CA THR A 390 12.84 41.35 -50.25
C THR A 390 12.92 40.07 -51.09
N GLN A 391 12.51 40.11 -52.36
CA GLN A 391 12.59 38.93 -53.25
C GLN A 391 14.04 38.47 -53.44
N ILE A 392 14.98 39.41 -53.67
CA ILE A 392 16.40 39.07 -53.81
C ILE A 392 16.92 38.40 -52.52
N GLN A 393 16.53 38.87 -51.34
CA GLN A 393 16.93 38.27 -50.07
C GLN A 393 16.35 36.86 -49.90
N LEU A 394 15.08 36.66 -50.27
CA LEU A 394 14.42 35.37 -50.20
C LEU A 394 15.03 34.35 -51.19
N ASP A 395 15.39 34.82 -52.41
CA ASP A 395 16.08 33.98 -53.37
C ASP A 395 17.46 33.54 -52.89
N GLN A 396 18.20 34.46 -52.29
CA GLN A 396 19.50 34.15 -51.66
C GLN A 396 19.35 33.14 -50.51
N LEU A 397 18.34 33.33 -49.69
CA LEU A 397 18.05 32.43 -48.57
C LEU A 397 17.70 31.02 -49.05
N TYR A 398 16.76 30.93 -50.02
CA TYR A 398 16.37 29.64 -50.60
C TYR A 398 17.55 28.92 -51.23
N ASN A 399 18.34 29.64 -52.06
CA ASN A 399 19.50 29.07 -52.73
C ASN A 399 20.59 28.64 -51.75
N GLY A 400 20.80 29.39 -50.67
CA GLY A 400 21.72 29.02 -49.58
C GLY A 400 21.31 27.74 -48.89
N ARG A 401 20.05 27.63 -48.49
CA ARG A 401 19.49 26.43 -47.85
C ARG A 401 19.55 25.22 -48.80
N ARG A 402 19.17 25.42 -50.07
CA ARG A 402 19.22 24.39 -51.08
C ARG A 402 20.63 23.89 -51.35
N LYS A 403 21.64 24.79 -51.37
CA LYS A 403 23.04 24.42 -51.48
C LYS A 403 23.46 23.48 -50.36
N LEU A 404 23.17 23.81 -49.11
CA LEU A 404 23.48 22.98 -47.96
C LEU A 404 22.79 21.60 -48.04
N ALA A 405 21.54 21.57 -48.47
CA ALA A 405 20.83 20.31 -48.68
C ALA A 405 21.49 19.45 -49.78
N LEU A 406 21.96 20.08 -50.88
CA LEU A 406 22.70 19.40 -51.95
C LEU A 406 24.08 18.88 -51.49
N GLU A 407 24.68 19.55 -50.53
CA GLU A 407 25.92 19.11 -49.86
C GLU A 407 25.67 18.00 -48.81
N GLY A 408 24.41 17.57 -48.63
CA GLY A 408 24.04 16.45 -47.77
C GLY A 408 23.55 16.84 -46.38
N LEU A 409 23.28 18.13 -46.13
CA LEU A 409 22.70 18.55 -44.86
C LEU A 409 21.23 18.13 -44.84
N ASP A 410 20.93 17.19 -43.95
CA ASP A 410 19.59 16.72 -43.61
C ASP A 410 19.58 16.34 -42.12
N THR A 411 19.20 17.30 -41.29
CA THR A 411 19.27 17.12 -39.83
C THR A 411 17.97 16.52 -39.33
N TYR A 412 18.02 15.27 -38.89
CA TYR A 412 16.89 14.65 -38.19
C TYR A 412 16.88 15.07 -36.73
N TRP A 413 16.20 16.19 -36.45
CA TRP A 413 16.20 16.85 -35.15
C TRP A 413 15.65 16.00 -34.01
N LEU A 414 14.61 15.20 -34.26
CA LEU A 414 13.97 14.38 -33.23
C LEU A 414 14.93 13.42 -32.53
N SER A 415 15.94 12.92 -33.23
CA SER A 415 16.94 12.01 -32.68
C SER A 415 18.00 12.69 -31.82
N LYS A 416 18.18 14.01 -31.94
CA LYS A 416 19.29 14.72 -31.29
C LYS A 416 19.27 14.69 -29.77
N PRO A 417 18.11 14.96 -29.11
CA PRO A 417 18.03 14.93 -27.65
C PRO A 417 17.87 13.52 -27.09
N LEU A 418 17.68 12.50 -27.91
CA LEU A 418 17.29 11.18 -27.49
C LEU A 418 18.44 10.17 -27.43
N HIS A 419 18.29 9.19 -26.56
CA HIS A 419 19.07 7.98 -26.50
C HIS A 419 18.22 6.83 -25.92
N THR A 420 18.74 5.61 -25.92
CA THR A 420 18.07 4.51 -25.23
C THR A 420 18.15 4.72 -23.71
N GLY A 421 17.01 4.79 -23.07
CA GLY A 421 16.87 4.83 -21.62
C GLY A 421 17.12 3.45 -21.00
N ILE A 422 17.76 3.40 -19.87
CA ILE A 422 18.05 2.16 -19.12
C ILE A 422 17.60 2.35 -17.69
N GLY A 423 16.76 1.43 -17.24
CA GLY A 423 16.35 1.37 -15.83
C GLY A 423 16.78 0.06 -15.19
N HIS A 424 17.08 0.09 -13.91
CA HIS A 424 17.23 -1.11 -13.11
C HIS A 424 16.64 -0.91 -11.71
N LYS A 425 15.99 -1.94 -11.21
CA LYS A 425 15.31 -1.95 -9.93
C LYS A 425 15.70 -3.19 -9.15
N HIS A 426 15.98 -3.00 -7.89
CA HIS A 426 16.32 -4.05 -6.94
C HIS A 426 15.44 -3.89 -5.70
N ASN A 427 14.72 -4.93 -5.35
CA ASN A 427 13.89 -4.97 -4.15
C ASN A 427 14.28 -6.17 -3.30
N LEU A 428 14.53 -5.94 -2.03
CA LEU A 428 14.77 -6.96 -1.01
C LEU A 428 13.67 -6.87 0.03
N ASN A 429 12.86 -7.92 0.10
CA ASN A 429 11.80 -8.06 1.09
C ASN A 429 12.19 -9.15 2.11
N ILE A 430 12.17 -8.81 3.39
CA ILE A 430 12.46 -9.71 4.51
C ILE A 430 11.24 -9.74 5.41
N GLU A 431 10.61 -10.91 5.47
CA GLU A 431 9.46 -11.18 6.31
C GLU A 431 9.92 -12.00 7.52
N LEU A 432 9.69 -11.45 8.71
CA LEU A 432 10.01 -12.10 9.97
C LEU A 432 8.71 -12.24 10.77
N GLY A 433 8.37 -13.44 11.15
CA GLY A 433 7.21 -13.70 11.99
C GLY A 433 7.55 -14.71 13.07
N ASP A 434 7.28 -14.38 14.34
CA ASP A 434 7.19 -15.36 15.40
C ASP A 434 5.72 -15.73 15.59
N SER A 435 5.55 -16.93 16.03
CA SER A 435 4.35 -17.76 15.98
C SER A 435 3.03 -17.14 16.46
N GLN A 436 3.01 -16.12 17.28
CA GLN A 436 1.74 -15.63 17.82
C GLN A 436 1.63 -14.11 17.98
N ASN A 437 2.71 -13.39 18.21
CA ASN A 437 2.63 -12.04 18.73
C ASN A 437 3.30 -10.97 17.85
N LEU A 438 4.48 -11.23 17.28
CA LEU A 438 5.26 -10.23 16.57
C LEU A 438 5.45 -10.63 15.09
N ARG A 439 5.16 -9.69 14.19
CA ARG A 439 5.42 -9.80 12.76
C ARG A 439 6.13 -8.55 12.29
N ALA A 440 7.16 -8.72 11.50
CA ALA A 440 7.90 -7.62 10.90
C ALA A 440 8.11 -7.86 9.41
N ILE A 441 7.91 -6.84 8.62
CA ILE A 441 8.29 -6.81 7.20
C ILE A 441 9.29 -5.68 7.06
N LEU A 442 10.46 -5.98 6.50
CA LEU A 442 11.43 -5.02 6.05
C LEU A 442 11.47 -5.08 4.52
N ASP A 443 11.19 -3.98 3.88
CA ASP A 443 11.25 -3.83 2.43
C ASP A 443 12.30 -2.77 2.08
N LEU A 444 13.26 -3.11 1.26
CA LEU A 444 14.31 -2.21 0.78
C LEU A 444 14.28 -2.19 -0.74
N THR A 445 14.09 -1.01 -1.31
CA THR A 445 14.05 -0.83 -2.76
C THR A 445 15.11 0.19 -3.20
N TYR A 446 15.85 -0.17 -4.23
CA TYR A 446 16.67 0.72 -5.03
C TYR A 446 16.14 0.71 -6.45
N ASN A 447 15.82 1.87 -6.98
CA ASN A 447 15.33 2.05 -8.36
C ASN A 447 16.10 3.20 -9.01
N GLN A 448 16.68 2.94 -10.18
CA GLN A 448 17.33 3.97 -11.00
C GLN A 448 16.82 3.84 -12.43
N ILE A 449 16.36 4.95 -12.99
CA ILE A 449 15.86 5.04 -14.35
C ILE A 449 16.59 6.19 -15.03
N THR A 450 17.22 5.92 -16.16
CA THR A 450 17.69 6.93 -17.10
C THR A 450 16.62 7.11 -18.16
N GLY A 451 16.10 8.31 -18.30
CA GLY A 451 15.06 8.60 -19.27
C GLY A 451 15.56 8.58 -20.71
N VAL A 452 14.65 8.61 -21.66
CA VAL A 452 14.97 8.63 -23.11
C VAL A 452 15.55 9.97 -23.54
N MET A 453 15.18 11.07 -22.89
CA MET A 453 15.85 12.37 -23.09
C MET A 453 17.20 12.36 -22.40
N LYS A 454 18.27 12.74 -23.13
CA LYS A 454 19.64 12.81 -22.62
C LYS A 454 19.72 13.69 -21.38
N GLY A 455 20.33 13.16 -20.30
CA GLY A 455 20.52 13.88 -19.05
C GLY A 455 19.31 13.86 -18.10
N SER A 456 18.19 13.26 -18.48
CA SER A 456 17.10 13.00 -17.55
C SER A 456 17.32 11.70 -16.79
N ASP A 457 17.21 11.71 -15.49
CA ASP A 457 17.31 10.52 -14.66
C ASP A 457 16.50 10.66 -13.35
N ARG A 458 16.13 9.50 -12.79
CA ARG A 458 15.49 9.41 -11.49
C ARG A 458 16.11 8.26 -10.70
N ARG A 459 16.49 8.54 -9.47
CA ARG A 459 16.99 7.54 -8.52
C ARG A 459 16.18 7.62 -7.24
N ASN A 460 15.58 6.49 -6.88
CA ASN A 460 14.81 6.33 -5.66
C ASN A 460 15.45 5.24 -4.79
N ILE A 461 15.56 5.54 -3.49
CA ILE A 461 15.95 4.58 -2.46
C ILE A 461 14.87 4.63 -1.41
N SER A 462 14.17 3.53 -1.19
CA SER A 462 13.15 3.44 -0.15
C SER A 462 13.40 2.29 0.81
N GLY A 463 13.03 2.50 2.07
CA GLY A 463 13.03 1.51 3.11
C GLY A 463 11.73 1.59 3.89
N ASP A 464 11.04 0.46 4.03
CA ASP A 464 9.79 0.36 4.75
C ASP A 464 9.90 -0.70 5.81
N ILE A 465 9.47 -0.37 7.02
CA ILE A 465 9.39 -1.29 8.15
C ILE A 465 7.93 -1.34 8.59
N ASN A 466 7.32 -2.52 8.50
CA ASN A 466 5.98 -2.77 8.99
C ASN A 466 6.04 -3.72 10.17
N LEU A 467 5.78 -3.21 11.35
CA LEU A 467 5.74 -3.96 12.60
C LEU A 467 4.29 -4.16 13.02
N SER A 468 3.93 -5.39 13.34
CA SER A 468 2.62 -5.73 13.88
C SER A 468 2.80 -6.59 15.11
N TYR A 469 2.34 -6.09 16.24
CA TYR A 469 2.38 -6.79 17.53
C TYR A 469 0.97 -6.99 18.06
N ARG A 470 0.64 -8.25 18.35
CA ARG A 470 -0.66 -8.61 18.94
C ARG A 470 -0.44 -9.16 20.34
N HIS A 471 -1.16 -8.60 21.29
CA HIS A 471 -1.22 -9.14 22.65
C HIS A 471 -2.69 -9.22 23.08
N ASN A 472 -3.20 -10.43 23.24
CA ASN A 472 -4.63 -10.68 23.52
C ASN A 472 -5.55 -9.95 22.51
N LYS A 473 -6.36 -9.01 22.98
CA LYS A 473 -7.29 -8.19 22.19
C LYS A 473 -6.67 -6.92 21.61
N LEU A 474 -5.42 -6.60 21.95
CA LEU A 474 -4.72 -5.41 21.50
C LEU A 474 -3.87 -5.74 20.27
N LEU A 475 -4.08 -5.01 19.18
CA LEU A 475 -3.23 -5.01 18.00
C LEU A 475 -2.54 -3.65 17.88
N LEU A 476 -1.22 -3.66 17.99
CA LEU A 476 -0.36 -2.51 17.67
C LEU A 476 0.23 -2.73 16.28
N LYS A 477 0.00 -1.81 15.37
CA LYS A 477 0.62 -1.79 14.03
C LYS A 477 1.40 -0.49 13.89
N ASN A 478 2.66 -0.58 13.50
CA ASN A 478 3.49 0.57 13.15
C ASN A 478 4.06 0.38 11.75
N ILE A 479 3.95 1.39 10.91
CA ILE A 479 4.52 1.44 9.58
C ILE A 479 5.45 2.64 9.55
N LEU A 480 6.73 2.40 9.27
CA LEU A 480 7.73 3.42 9.06
C LEU A 480 8.21 3.33 7.61
N SER A 481 8.04 4.40 6.86
CA SER A 481 8.52 4.53 5.48
C SER A 481 9.55 5.65 5.40
N ILE A 482 10.68 5.37 4.77
CA ILE A 482 11.73 6.35 4.48
C ILE A 482 12.00 6.29 2.98
N ILE A 483 11.84 7.42 2.29
CA ILE A 483 12.02 7.54 0.85
C ILE A 483 13.05 8.64 0.59
N SER A 484 14.08 8.35 -0.18
CA SER A 484 15.05 9.31 -0.69
C SER A 484 15.01 9.29 -2.21
N ASN A 485 14.60 10.38 -2.78
CA ASN A 485 14.54 10.57 -4.23
C ASN A 485 15.58 11.60 -4.68
N LYS A 486 16.18 11.34 -5.83
CA LYS A 486 17.00 12.30 -6.57
C LYS A 486 16.63 12.20 -8.04
N SER A 487 16.28 13.32 -8.65
CA SER A 487 15.90 13.41 -10.05
C SER A 487 16.59 14.58 -10.74
N ASN A 488 16.93 14.38 -11.99
CA ASN A 488 17.49 15.40 -12.87
C ASN A 488 16.60 15.53 -14.10
N GLU A 489 16.25 16.75 -14.45
CA GLU A 489 15.60 17.07 -15.71
C GLU A 489 16.60 17.09 -16.86
N SER A 490 16.13 16.81 -18.07
CA SER A 490 16.98 16.90 -19.25
C SER A 490 17.44 18.33 -19.49
N PRO A 491 18.74 18.58 -19.66
CA PRO A 491 19.22 19.90 -20.03
C PRO A 491 18.92 20.27 -21.50
N TYR A 492 18.38 19.34 -22.29
CA TYR A 492 18.04 19.56 -23.70
C TYR A 492 16.72 20.28 -23.92
N GLY A 493 15.98 20.65 -22.87
CA GLY A 493 14.68 21.33 -22.99
C GLY A 493 13.54 20.37 -23.32
N GLU A 494 12.49 20.89 -23.94
CA GLU A 494 11.30 20.12 -24.29
C GLU A 494 11.46 19.39 -25.63
N PHE A 495 10.96 18.16 -25.72
CA PHE A 495 11.02 17.39 -26.96
C PHE A 495 10.26 18.05 -28.11
N SER A 496 9.16 18.75 -27.80
CA SER A 496 8.35 19.49 -28.76
C SER A 496 9.12 20.59 -29.51
N GLU A 497 10.17 21.16 -28.93
CA GLU A 497 11.02 22.15 -29.59
C GLU A 497 11.74 21.55 -30.82
N TYR A 498 12.17 20.29 -30.68
CA TYR A 498 12.87 19.59 -31.79
C TYR A 498 11.97 19.23 -32.97
N SER A 499 10.67 19.00 -32.70
CA SER A 499 9.70 18.71 -33.75
C SER A 499 9.41 19.91 -34.65
N ARG A 500 9.72 21.13 -34.20
CA ARG A 500 9.53 22.39 -34.95
C ARG A 500 10.76 22.82 -35.75
N MET A 501 11.88 22.09 -35.59
CA MET A 501 13.13 22.44 -36.24
C MET A 501 13.13 21.98 -37.71
N ASN A 502 13.67 22.84 -38.60
CA ASN A 502 13.76 22.51 -40.01
C ASN A 502 14.99 21.64 -40.31
N PRO A 503 14.85 20.63 -41.19
CA PRO A 503 15.93 19.67 -41.47
C PRO A 503 17.11 20.28 -42.22
N TYR A 504 16.95 21.43 -42.88
CA TYR A 504 18.03 22.17 -43.54
C TYR A 504 18.82 23.08 -42.58
N TRP A 505 18.56 23.03 -41.28
CA TRP A 505 19.33 23.75 -40.26
C TRP A 505 20.42 22.87 -39.67
N GLN A 506 21.61 23.46 -39.51
CA GLN A 506 22.77 22.76 -38.99
C GLN A 506 22.78 22.79 -37.46
N ALA A 507 22.85 21.61 -36.83
CA ALA A 507 22.84 21.49 -35.39
C ALA A 507 24.21 21.80 -34.72
N THR A 508 25.30 21.48 -35.45
CA THR A 508 26.69 21.62 -35.01
C THR A 508 27.54 22.30 -36.06
N ASP A 509 28.64 22.95 -35.65
CA ASP A 509 29.64 23.48 -36.55
C ASP A 509 30.48 22.34 -37.19
N GLU A 510 31.46 22.70 -38.05
CA GLU A 510 32.38 21.76 -38.73
C GLU A 510 33.24 21.00 -37.73
N ASN A 511 33.44 21.49 -36.53
CA ASN A 511 34.22 20.87 -35.47
C ASN A 511 33.32 19.98 -34.53
N GLY A 512 32.04 19.91 -34.81
CA GLY A 512 31.08 19.14 -34.02
C GLY A 512 30.55 19.86 -32.77
N ASN A 513 30.87 21.17 -32.58
CA ASN A 513 30.34 21.93 -31.45
C ASN A 513 28.92 22.38 -31.73
N ILE A 514 28.07 22.35 -30.73
CA ILE A 514 26.68 22.79 -30.83
C ILE A 514 26.65 24.31 -31.07
N VAL A 515 26.05 24.72 -32.17
CA VAL A 515 25.89 26.16 -32.47
C VAL A 515 24.76 26.77 -31.68
N GLN A 516 24.92 28.02 -31.24
CA GLN A 516 23.87 28.72 -30.47
C GLN A 516 22.67 29.07 -31.36
N TRP A 517 22.92 29.43 -32.61
CA TRP A 517 21.91 29.85 -33.56
C TRP A 517 22.01 28.95 -34.81
N VAL A 518 20.93 28.28 -35.17
CA VAL A 518 20.90 27.41 -36.35
C VAL A 518 20.72 28.21 -37.63
N GLU A 519 20.18 29.44 -37.54
CA GLU A 519 20.03 30.38 -38.62
C GLU A 519 20.02 31.81 -38.12
N GLN A 520 20.61 32.70 -38.90
CA GLN A 520 20.57 34.14 -38.67
C GLN A 520 20.22 34.81 -39.98
N ILE A 521 19.03 35.43 -40.06
CA ILE A 521 18.54 36.08 -41.29
C ILE A 521 18.73 37.59 -41.13
N GLY A 522 19.54 38.18 -42.04
CA GLY A 522 19.76 39.63 -42.11
C GLY A 522 20.65 40.22 -41.03
N SER A 523 20.94 41.51 -41.17
CA SER A 523 21.72 42.26 -40.16
C SER A 523 20.93 42.61 -38.88
N THR A 524 19.63 42.47 -38.91
CA THR A 524 18.70 42.77 -37.86
C THR A 524 17.83 41.58 -37.48
N SER A 525 18.41 40.66 -36.68
CA SER A 525 17.78 40.09 -35.52
C SER A 525 16.71 38.98 -35.65
N THR A 526 16.44 38.31 -36.75
CA THR A 526 15.71 37.08 -36.65
C THR A 526 16.70 35.92 -36.51
N LYS A 527 16.95 35.53 -35.25
CA LYS A 527 17.81 34.40 -34.94
C LYS A 527 16.93 33.21 -34.53
N VAL A 528 17.21 32.06 -35.07
CA VAL A 528 16.57 30.81 -34.66
C VAL A 528 17.48 30.11 -33.69
N ALA A 529 17.02 29.93 -32.48
CA ALA A 529 17.79 29.28 -31.42
C ALA A 529 17.91 27.78 -31.66
N ASN A 530 19.05 27.24 -31.34
CA ASN A 530 19.29 25.80 -31.32
C ASN A 530 18.83 25.21 -30.00
N PRO A 531 17.81 24.35 -29.93
CA PRO A 531 17.34 23.79 -28.69
C PRO A 531 18.41 22.93 -27.99
N MET A 532 19.35 22.35 -28.75
CA MET A 532 20.47 21.62 -28.17
C MET A 532 21.41 22.50 -27.33
N TYR A 533 21.44 23.82 -27.60
CA TYR A 533 22.34 24.75 -26.89
C TYR A 533 21.99 24.88 -25.40
N ASN A 534 20.74 24.56 -25.02
CA ASN A 534 20.33 24.49 -23.62
C ASN A 534 21.20 23.52 -22.80
N SER A 535 21.74 22.46 -23.42
CA SER A 535 22.63 21.51 -22.75
C SER A 535 23.98 22.13 -22.37
N ILE A 536 24.40 23.22 -23.03
CA ILE A 536 25.64 23.94 -22.76
C ILE A 536 25.47 24.98 -21.67
N ILE A 537 24.35 25.70 -21.66
CA ILE A 537 24.07 26.74 -20.66
C ILE A 537 23.67 26.18 -19.30
N GLY A 538 23.52 24.86 -19.19
CA GLY A 538 23.41 24.19 -17.91
C GLY A 538 22.09 24.42 -17.15
N THR A 539 20.96 24.50 -17.87
CA THR A 539 19.61 24.68 -17.29
C THR A 539 18.99 23.38 -16.76
N SER A 540 19.81 22.42 -16.31
CA SER A 540 19.25 21.21 -15.69
C SER A 540 18.75 21.51 -14.28
N PHE A 541 17.53 21.07 -13.98
CA PHE A 541 16.97 21.10 -12.64
C PHE A 541 17.24 19.77 -11.93
N THR A 542 17.83 19.87 -10.74
CA THR A 542 17.96 18.73 -9.84
C THR A 542 16.99 18.91 -8.68
N SER A 543 16.12 17.93 -8.48
CA SER A 543 15.29 17.84 -7.28
C SER A 543 15.76 16.69 -6.40
N SER A 544 15.76 16.91 -5.09
CA SER A 544 16.01 15.85 -4.12
C SER A 544 15.12 16.06 -2.91
N TYR A 545 14.47 14.99 -2.45
CA TYR A 545 13.72 15.03 -1.21
C TYR A 545 13.99 13.77 -0.38
N LEU A 546 13.83 13.94 0.92
CA LEU A 546 13.83 12.86 1.89
C LEU A 546 12.52 12.94 2.64
N GLN A 547 11.72 11.90 2.54
CA GLN A 547 10.45 11.78 3.24
C GLN A 547 10.55 10.66 4.26
N SER A 548 10.07 10.91 5.47
CA SER A 548 9.88 9.89 6.51
C SER A 548 8.46 10.00 7.03
N VAL A 549 7.76 8.88 7.00
CA VAL A 549 6.37 8.79 7.46
C VAL A 549 6.25 7.64 8.44
N SER A 550 5.63 7.88 9.59
CA SER A 550 5.35 6.86 10.58
C SER A 550 3.88 6.86 10.95
N TYR A 551 3.24 5.71 10.83
CA TYR A 551 1.85 5.49 11.23
C TYR A 551 1.78 4.46 12.35
N THR A 552 1.01 4.77 13.39
CA THR A 552 0.77 3.84 14.50
C THR A 552 -0.72 3.59 14.65
N HIS A 553 -1.12 2.33 14.56
CA HIS A 553 -2.50 1.89 14.74
C HIS A 553 -2.63 1.08 16.02
N LEU A 554 -3.56 1.51 16.87
CA LEU A 554 -4.02 0.76 18.04
C LEU A 554 -5.46 0.30 17.78
N ARG A 555 -5.68 -1.01 17.71
CA ARG A 555 -7.01 -1.58 17.56
C ARG A 555 -7.33 -2.49 18.73
N ALA A 556 -8.37 -2.16 19.47
CA ALA A 556 -8.99 -3.08 20.41
C ALA A 556 -9.98 -3.97 19.65
N HIS A 557 -9.87 -5.29 19.76
CA HIS A 557 -10.89 -6.19 19.23
C HIS A 557 -12.08 -6.13 20.21
N GLU A 558 -13.14 -5.43 19.80
CA GLU A 558 -14.43 -5.60 20.44
C GLU A 558 -14.92 -7.01 20.10
N THR A 559 -15.14 -7.81 21.13
CA THR A 559 -15.94 -9.02 20.96
C THR A 559 -17.34 -8.54 20.62
N SER A 560 -17.80 -8.84 19.42
CA SER A 560 -19.22 -8.75 19.10
C SER A 560 -19.98 -9.54 20.15
N LEU A 561 -20.82 -8.84 20.90
CA LEU A 561 -21.86 -9.43 21.72
C LEU A 561 -22.84 -10.19 20.83
#